data_b50ac696d8b8df7fb96a1001ecc0b7d2
#
_entry.id   b50ac696d8b8df7fb96a1001ecc0b7d2
#
_cell.length_a   1.000
_cell.length_b   1.000
_cell.length_c   1.000
_cell.angle_alpha   90.00
_cell.angle_beta   90.00
_cell.angle_gamma   90.00
#
_symmetry.space_group_name_H-M   'P 1'
#
loop_
_entity.id
_entity.type
_entity.pdbx_description
1 polymer ?
#
loop_
_entity_poly.entity_id
_entity_poly.type
_entity_poly.pdbx_seq_one_letter_code
_entity_poly.pdbx_strand_id
1 'polypeptide(L)'
;MIYPATDQYIDLAHNALDNGEVIVYPTDTLYGFGVDATNTDAIHRLNRLKGRIQPLSIVLESVEHIHDFAEFKGEIEIEINNLFPGAYTVLLPAESNELSPFVQNGSPNIGVRIPDHFFPVKLVKMLNKPIITTSINRHGNDPLNDVTQVEIDFPNVDIFEDSSHTPSKGSTIVDFSTSPPKVIRDGDGPYPL
;
A
#
# COMPACT_ATOMS: atom_id res chain seq x y z
N MET A 1 6.13 -12.37 -14.56
CA MET A 1 7.48 -12.97 -14.28
C MET A 1 7.86 -12.66 -12.83
N ILE A 2 8.66 -13.55 -12.19
CA ILE A 2 9.11 -13.35 -10.79
C ILE A 2 10.56 -12.86 -10.80
N TYR A 3 10.82 -11.76 -10.11
CA TYR A 3 12.14 -11.14 -9.93
C TYR A 3 12.44 -10.99 -8.44
N PRO A 4 13.69 -11.10 -7.99
CA PRO A 4 14.04 -10.76 -6.62
C PRO A 4 13.75 -9.28 -6.30
N ALA A 5 13.13 -9.01 -5.15
CA ALA A 5 12.91 -7.64 -4.66
C ALA A 5 14.22 -7.06 -4.09
N THR A 6 15.16 -6.74 -4.95
CA THR A 6 16.50 -6.23 -4.63
C THR A 6 16.82 -4.96 -5.40
N ASP A 7 17.89 -4.28 -5.02
CA ASP A 7 18.39 -3.08 -5.74
C ASP A 7 18.65 -3.33 -7.23
N GLN A 8 19.01 -4.57 -7.60
CA GLN A 8 19.25 -4.92 -9.00
C GLN A 8 18.00 -4.79 -9.88
N TYR A 9 16.82 -5.02 -9.31
CA TYR A 9 15.55 -5.02 -10.04
C TYR A 9 14.65 -3.81 -9.72
N ILE A 10 15.15 -2.87 -8.93
CA ILE A 10 14.36 -1.70 -8.53
C ILE A 10 13.99 -0.81 -9.73
N ASP A 11 14.92 -0.63 -10.68
CA ASP A 11 14.68 0.15 -11.90
C ASP A 11 13.62 -0.51 -12.80
N LEU A 12 13.56 -1.84 -12.83
CA LEU A 12 12.52 -2.56 -13.56
C LEU A 12 11.14 -2.29 -12.96
N ALA A 13 11.02 -2.37 -11.63
CA ALA A 13 9.78 -2.07 -10.92
C ALA A 13 9.36 -0.60 -11.07
N HIS A 14 10.31 0.32 -10.97
CA HIS A 14 10.08 1.74 -11.19
C HIS A 14 9.55 2.01 -12.60
N ASN A 15 10.20 1.47 -13.63
CA ASN A 15 9.79 1.65 -15.02
C ASN A 15 8.39 1.07 -15.29
N ALA A 16 8.06 -0.07 -14.70
CA ALA A 16 6.71 -0.65 -14.81
C ALA A 16 5.66 0.30 -14.23
N LEU A 17 5.90 0.86 -13.03
CA LEU A 17 5.00 1.83 -12.39
C LEU A 17 4.86 3.12 -13.21
N ASP A 18 5.97 3.66 -13.73
CA ASP A 18 5.97 4.88 -14.55
C ASP A 18 5.22 4.69 -15.88
N ASN A 19 5.27 3.47 -16.44
CA ASN A 19 4.46 3.07 -17.60
C ASN A 19 2.98 2.77 -17.24
N GLY A 20 2.58 2.92 -15.99
CA GLY A 20 1.23 2.67 -15.51
C GLY A 20 0.88 1.18 -15.45
N GLU A 21 1.85 0.30 -15.33
CA GLU A 21 1.63 -1.13 -15.17
C GLU A 21 1.33 -1.47 -13.70
N VAL A 22 0.67 -2.62 -13.49
CA VAL A 22 0.45 -3.17 -12.16
C VAL A 22 1.62 -4.08 -11.82
N ILE A 23 2.20 -3.90 -10.65
CA ILE A 23 3.22 -4.80 -10.11
C ILE A 23 2.74 -5.49 -8.83
N VAL A 24 3.41 -6.58 -8.47
CA VAL A 24 3.34 -7.20 -7.14
C VAL A 24 4.65 -6.97 -6.42
N TYR A 25 4.59 -6.52 -5.18
CA TYR A 25 5.78 -6.23 -4.38
C TYR A 25 5.61 -6.66 -2.91
N PRO A 26 6.72 -7.00 -2.23
CA PRO A 26 6.69 -7.35 -0.82
C PRO A 26 6.51 -6.12 0.07
N THR A 27 5.91 -6.34 1.23
CA THR A 27 5.90 -5.40 2.35
C THR A 27 6.33 -6.12 3.63
N ASP A 28 6.35 -5.40 4.73
CA ASP A 28 6.53 -5.96 6.07
C ASP A 28 5.36 -6.86 6.55
N THR A 29 4.30 -6.95 5.76
CA THR A 29 3.12 -7.79 6.03
C THR A 29 2.82 -8.70 4.84
N LEU A 30 1.75 -8.47 4.09
CA LEU A 30 1.39 -9.22 2.89
C LEU A 30 2.07 -8.64 1.65
N TYR A 31 2.25 -9.47 0.63
CA TYR A 31 2.46 -8.95 -0.72
C TYR A 31 1.30 -8.05 -1.14
N GLY A 32 1.61 -6.99 -1.89
CA GLY A 32 0.62 -6.04 -2.39
C GLY A 32 0.67 -5.85 -3.89
N PHE A 33 -0.48 -5.57 -4.50
CA PHE A 33 -0.51 -4.91 -5.79
C PHE A 33 -0.13 -3.45 -5.64
N GLY A 34 0.68 -2.95 -6.57
CA GLY A 34 1.09 -1.55 -6.69
C GLY A 34 0.85 -0.97 -8.06
N VAL A 35 0.47 0.29 -8.07
CA VAL A 35 0.42 1.18 -9.23
C VAL A 35 0.74 2.60 -8.77
N ASP A 36 1.14 3.49 -9.67
CA ASP A 36 1.22 4.93 -9.41
C ASP A 36 -0.17 5.44 -8.95
N ALA A 37 -0.25 5.99 -7.74
CA ALA A 37 -1.49 6.46 -7.14
C ALA A 37 -2.08 7.72 -7.81
N THR A 38 -1.28 8.41 -8.64
CA THR A 38 -1.72 9.55 -9.43
C THR A 38 -2.27 9.15 -10.81
N ASN A 39 -2.00 7.91 -11.25
CA ASN A 39 -2.37 7.41 -12.57
C ASN A 39 -3.73 6.71 -12.55
N THR A 40 -4.76 7.43 -12.99
CA THR A 40 -6.14 6.92 -13.04
C THR A 40 -6.29 5.64 -13.89
N ASP A 41 -5.61 5.56 -15.03
CA ASP A 41 -5.71 4.39 -15.92
C ASP A 41 -5.04 3.16 -15.29
N ALA A 42 -3.93 3.34 -14.57
CA ALA A 42 -3.28 2.28 -13.81
C ALA A 42 -4.19 1.74 -12.70
N ILE A 43 -4.89 2.62 -11.96
CA ILE A 43 -5.87 2.22 -10.94
C ILE A 43 -7.05 1.48 -11.57
N HIS A 44 -7.52 1.89 -12.73
CA HIS A 44 -8.56 1.13 -13.45
C HIS A 44 -8.08 -0.27 -13.87
N ARG A 45 -6.81 -0.42 -14.29
CA ARG A 45 -6.22 -1.76 -14.56
C ARG A 45 -6.21 -2.61 -13.30
N LEU A 46 -5.74 -2.06 -12.19
CA LEU A 46 -5.72 -2.74 -10.89
C LEU A 46 -7.14 -3.18 -10.45
N ASN A 47 -8.13 -2.30 -10.54
CA ASN A 47 -9.52 -2.59 -10.17
C ASN A 47 -10.11 -3.72 -11.04
N ARG A 48 -9.77 -3.76 -12.34
CA ARG A 48 -10.17 -4.88 -13.22
C ARG A 48 -9.53 -6.21 -12.79
N LEU A 49 -8.24 -6.21 -12.41
CA LEU A 49 -7.58 -7.42 -11.91
C LEU A 49 -8.24 -7.94 -10.62
N LYS A 50 -8.61 -7.04 -9.72
CA LYS A 50 -9.26 -7.38 -8.44
C LYS A 50 -10.74 -7.72 -8.59
N GLY A 51 -11.39 -7.31 -9.69
CA GLY A 51 -12.83 -7.47 -9.89
C GLY A 51 -13.68 -6.65 -8.92
N ARG A 52 -13.12 -5.56 -8.37
CA ARG A 52 -13.84 -4.67 -7.44
C ARG A 52 -13.30 -3.24 -7.49
N ILE A 53 -14.16 -2.28 -7.10
CA ILE A 53 -13.81 -0.89 -6.87
C ILE A 53 -14.07 -0.58 -5.39
N GLN A 54 -13.05 -0.15 -4.67
CA GLN A 54 -13.11 0.20 -3.25
C GLN A 54 -12.03 1.22 -2.93
N PRO A 55 -12.11 1.93 -1.80
CA PRO A 55 -11.01 2.77 -1.34
C PRO A 55 -9.71 1.96 -1.23
N LEU A 56 -8.61 2.57 -1.64
CA LEU A 56 -7.27 2.01 -1.66
C LEU A 56 -6.38 2.77 -0.68
N SER A 57 -5.34 2.11 -0.18
CA SER A 57 -4.32 2.77 0.63
C SER A 57 -3.11 3.11 -0.22
N ILE A 58 -2.36 4.13 0.20
CA ILE A 58 -1.10 4.55 -0.41
C ILE A 58 0.08 4.20 0.47
N VAL A 59 1.23 3.95 -0.15
CA VAL A 59 2.54 3.89 0.50
C VAL A 59 3.24 5.21 0.33
N LEU A 60 3.80 5.71 1.43
CA LEU A 60 4.65 6.89 1.49
C LEU A 60 6.03 6.51 2.03
N GLU A 61 7.00 7.41 1.88
CA GLU A 61 8.37 7.17 2.33
C GLU A 61 8.63 7.61 3.79
N SER A 62 7.84 8.55 4.31
CA SER A 62 7.99 9.07 5.68
C SER A 62 6.69 9.66 6.22
N VAL A 63 6.65 9.88 7.55
CA VAL A 63 5.49 10.48 8.22
C VAL A 63 5.28 11.94 7.78
N GLU A 64 6.34 12.67 7.51
CA GLU A 64 6.28 14.07 7.06
C GLU A 64 5.47 14.19 5.75
N HIS A 65 5.63 13.23 4.82
CA HIS A 65 4.89 13.24 3.56
C HIS A 65 3.39 12.91 3.71
N ILE A 66 2.94 12.44 4.89
CA ILE A 66 1.50 12.23 5.12
C ILE A 66 0.74 13.57 5.07
N HIS A 67 1.37 14.67 5.50
CA HIS A 67 0.77 16.01 5.50
C HIS A 67 0.42 16.54 4.10
N ASP A 68 1.01 15.97 3.03
CA ASP A 68 0.65 16.31 1.66
C ASP A 68 -0.72 15.70 1.23
N PHE A 69 -1.26 14.76 2.02
CA PHE A 69 -2.44 13.97 1.66
C PHE A 69 -3.55 13.97 2.71
N ALA A 70 -3.23 14.30 3.97
CA ALA A 70 -4.15 14.19 5.08
C ALA A 70 -3.89 15.21 6.18
N GLU A 71 -4.94 15.66 6.86
CA GLU A 71 -4.83 16.53 8.02
C GLU A 71 -4.75 15.71 9.32
N PHE A 72 -3.70 15.93 10.11
CA PHE A 72 -3.55 15.42 11.46
C PHE A 72 -2.55 16.27 12.25
N LYS A 73 -2.68 16.30 13.58
CA LYS A 73 -1.80 17.11 14.45
C LYS A 73 -1.90 16.69 15.91
N GLY A 74 -0.98 17.20 16.72
CA GLY A 74 -1.01 17.05 18.16
C GLY A 74 -0.75 15.61 18.61
N GLU A 75 -1.62 15.06 19.47
CA GLU A 75 -1.46 13.71 20.01
C GLU A 75 -1.51 12.63 18.94
N ILE A 76 -2.35 12.81 17.91
CA ILE A 76 -2.45 11.89 16.77
C ILE A 76 -1.11 11.79 16.02
N GLU A 77 -0.43 12.90 15.82
CA GLU A 77 0.88 12.94 15.15
C GLU A 77 1.95 12.18 15.94
N ILE A 78 1.95 12.34 17.28
CA ILE A 78 2.87 11.59 18.15
C ILE A 78 2.58 10.09 18.04
N GLU A 79 1.32 9.70 18.05
CA GLU A 79 0.92 8.30 17.95
C GLU A 79 1.29 7.70 16.59
N ILE A 80 1.02 8.39 15.49
CA ILE A 80 1.39 7.96 14.12
C ILE A 80 2.92 7.79 13.98
N ASN A 81 3.70 8.70 14.55
CA ASN A 81 5.18 8.58 14.56
C ASN A 81 5.67 7.33 15.30
N ASN A 82 4.91 6.84 16.30
CA ASN A 82 5.24 5.60 17.01
C ASN A 82 4.83 4.34 16.24
N LEU A 83 3.86 4.44 15.29
CA LEU A 83 3.40 3.32 14.49
C LEU A 83 4.27 3.06 13.26
N PHE A 84 4.93 4.10 12.71
CA PHE A 84 5.65 4.03 11.46
C PHE A 84 7.18 4.18 11.62
N PRO A 85 7.97 3.49 10.76
CA PRO A 85 7.53 2.47 9.80
C PRO A 85 7.06 1.20 10.51
N GLY A 86 6.10 0.46 9.89
CA GLY A 86 5.63 -0.77 10.50
C GLY A 86 4.33 -1.34 9.92
N ALA A 87 3.88 -2.42 10.55
CA ALA A 87 2.75 -3.25 10.11
C ALA A 87 1.37 -2.59 10.33
N TYR A 88 1.26 -1.31 9.99
CA TYR A 88 0.04 -0.52 10.21
C TYR A 88 -0.48 0.10 8.92
N THR A 89 -1.79 0.34 8.91
CA THR A 89 -2.48 1.24 7.98
C THR A 89 -3.27 2.24 8.82
N VAL A 90 -2.99 3.53 8.66
CA VAL A 90 -3.76 4.57 9.32
C VAL A 90 -4.79 5.15 8.35
N LEU A 91 -6.02 5.35 8.81
CA LEU A 91 -7.05 6.09 8.07
C LEU A 91 -7.11 7.50 8.64
N LEU A 92 -6.97 8.50 7.77
CA LEU A 92 -6.92 9.92 8.14
C LEU A 92 -7.91 10.71 7.27
N PRO A 93 -8.48 11.82 7.76
CA PRO A 93 -9.24 12.75 6.94
C PRO A 93 -8.36 13.21 5.76
N ALA A 94 -8.85 13.00 4.54
CA ALA A 94 -8.08 13.34 3.35
C ALA A 94 -8.17 14.83 3.03
N GLU A 95 -7.06 15.41 2.59
CA GLU A 95 -7.00 16.73 2.00
C GLU A 95 -7.00 16.68 0.47
N SER A 96 -7.18 17.85 -0.15
CA SER A 96 -7.06 18.00 -1.60
C SER A 96 -5.60 17.74 -2.03
N ASN A 97 -5.41 16.82 -2.95
CA ASN A 97 -4.10 16.36 -3.40
C ASN A 97 -4.12 15.93 -4.87
N GLU A 98 -2.97 15.52 -5.40
CA GLU A 98 -2.80 15.08 -6.80
C GLU A 98 -3.15 13.62 -7.06
N LEU A 99 -3.65 12.88 -6.07
CA LEU A 99 -4.03 11.49 -6.25
C LEU A 99 -5.22 11.35 -7.21
N SER A 100 -5.28 10.23 -7.89
CA SER A 100 -6.47 9.87 -8.64
C SER A 100 -7.69 9.79 -7.70
N PRO A 101 -8.86 10.33 -8.07
CA PRO A 101 -10.08 10.27 -7.24
C PRO A 101 -10.53 8.83 -6.94
N PHE A 102 -10.07 7.85 -7.70
CA PHE A 102 -10.34 6.44 -7.48
C PHE A 102 -9.53 5.82 -6.33
N VAL A 103 -8.53 6.52 -5.79
CA VAL A 103 -7.84 6.10 -4.55
C VAL A 103 -8.82 6.12 -3.38
N GLN A 104 -9.47 7.23 -3.17
CA GLN A 104 -10.48 7.38 -2.11
C GLN A 104 -11.83 6.75 -2.49
N ASN A 105 -12.18 6.75 -3.78
CA ASN A 105 -13.44 6.22 -4.29
C ASN A 105 -14.66 6.70 -3.48
N GLY A 106 -14.72 8.00 -3.19
CA GLY A 106 -15.79 8.63 -2.42
C GLY A 106 -15.67 8.54 -0.89
N SER A 107 -14.62 7.90 -0.37
CA SER A 107 -14.31 7.96 1.07
C SER A 107 -13.80 9.35 1.46
N PRO A 108 -14.24 9.91 2.61
CA PRO A 108 -13.66 11.14 3.15
C PRO A 108 -12.25 10.92 3.72
N ASN A 109 -11.84 9.66 3.91
CA ASN A 109 -10.56 9.30 4.49
C ASN A 109 -9.64 8.71 3.45
N ILE A 110 -8.34 8.82 3.70
CA ILE A 110 -7.27 8.15 2.97
C ILE A 110 -6.56 7.15 3.89
N GLY A 111 -6.26 5.96 3.35
CA GLY A 111 -5.44 4.97 4.03
C GLY A 111 -3.96 5.18 3.68
N VAL A 112 -3.11 5.25 4.69
CA VAL A 112 -1.67 5.45 4.52
C VAL A 112 -0.88 4.33 5.18
N ARG A 113 0.21 3.91 4.53
CA ARG A 113 1.22 2.99 5.05
C ARG A 113 2.63 3.54 4.85
N ILE A 114 3.50 3.22 5.78
CA ILE A 114 4.96 3.33 5.63
C ILE A 114 5.50 1.96 6.07
N PRO A 115 5.62 1.00 5.14
CA PRO A 115 6.08 -0.35 5.48
C PRO A 115 7.52 -0.35 6.00
N ASP A 116 7.83 -1.18 7.00
CA ASP A 116 9.21 -1.47 7.39
C ASP A 116 9.84 -2.46 6.39
N HIS A 117 9.93 -2.01 5.14
CA HIS A 117 10.52 -2.77 4.04
C HIS A 117 11.14 -1.83 3.01
N PHE A 118 12.41 -2.07 2.67
CA PHE A 118 13.17 -1.14 1.81
C PHE A 118 12.58 -0.96 0.41
N PHE A 119 12.05 -2.05 -0.19
CA PHE A 119 11.67 -2.06 -1.61
C PHE A 119 10.54 -1.07 -1.94
N PRO A 120 9.35 -1.10 -1.28
CA PRO A 120 8.30 -0.13 -1.55
C PRO A 120 8.70 1.30 -1.20
N VAL A 121 9.43 1.52 -0.10
CA VAL A 121 9.89 2.85 0.31
C VAL A 121 10.86 3.43 -0.73
N LYS A 122 11.77 2.61 -1.27
CA LYS A 122 12.69 3.04 -2.33
C LYS A 122 11.96 3.35 -3.63
N LEU A 123 10.94 2.54 -4.00
CA LEU A 123 10.11 2.81 -5.17
C LEU A 123 9.39 4.15 -5.09
N VAL A 124 8.77 4.46 -3.94
CA VAL A 124 8.10 5.76 -3.71
C VAL A 124 9.09 6.90 -3.88
N LYS A 125 10.29 6.78 -3.29
CA LYS A 125 11.36 7.79 -3.43
C LYS A 125 11.79 8.02 -4.88
N MET A 126 11.99 6.94 -5.63
CA MET A 126 12.41 7.03 -7.03
C MET A 126 11.31 7.60 -7.93
N LEU A 127 10.08 7.18 -7.72
CA LEU A 127 8.91 7.66 -8.47
C LEU A 127 8.56 9.12 -8.12
N ASN A 128 8.96 9.56 -6.93
CA ASN A 128 8.57 10.84 -6.32
C ASN A 128 7.03 11.02 -6.29
N LYS A 129 6.32 9.92 -6.08
CA LYS A 129 4.86 9.83 -6.03
C LYS A 129 4.46 8.66 -5.13
N PRO A 130 3.29 8.73 -4.48
CA PRO A 130 2.74 7.59 -3.76
C PRO A 130 2.44 6.42 -4.69
N ILE A 131 2.59 5.20 -4.18
CA ILE A 131 2.11 3.99 -4.86
C ILE A 131 0.92 3.39 -4.10
N ILE A 132 -0.01 2.80 -4.83
CA ILE A 132 -1.10 2.05 -4.21
C ILE A 132 -0.54 0.82 -3.51
N THR A 133 -1.15 0.47 -2.37
CA THR A 133 -0.96 -0.81 -1.69
C THR A 133 -2.31 -1.45 -1.39
N THR A 134 -2.50 -2.66 -1.90
CA THR A 134 -3.69 -3.46 -1.61
C THR A 134 -3.36 -4.95 -1.70
N SER A 135 -3.94 -5.77 -0.83
CA SER A 135 -3.71 -7.22 -0.82
C SER A 135 -3.97 -7.86 -2.19
N ILE A 136 -3.24 -8.93 -2.47
CA ILE A 136 -3.40 -9.69 -3.72
C ILE A 136 -4.55 -10.67 -3.55
N ASN A 137 -5.72 -10.30 -4.05
CA ASN A 137 -6.89 -11.18 -4.08
C ASN A 137 -7.90 -10.68 -5.10
N ARG A 138 -8.69 -11.60 -5.64
CA ARG A 138 -9.94 -11.26 -6.31
C ARG A 138 -11.04 -11.03 -5.26
N HIS A 139 -12.08 -10.31 -5.64
CA HIS A 139 -13.19 -10.02 -4.72
C HIS A 139 -13.74 -11.29 -4.06
N GLY A 140 -13.85 -11.25 -2.74
CA GLY A 140 -14.39 -12.35 -1.93
C GLY A 140 -13.42 -13.48 -1.57
N ASN A 141 -12.17 -13.44 -2.08
CA ASN A 141 -11.15 -14.44 -1.76
C ASN A 141 -10.18 -13.90 -0.69
N ASP A 142 -9.54 -14.82 0.04
CA ASP A 142 -8.45 -14.52 0.93
C ASP A 142 -7.23 -13.96 0.18
N PRO A 143 -6.40 -13.13 0.83
CA PRO A 143 -5.15 -12.65 0.25
C PRO A 143 -4.20 -13.79 -0.10
N LEU A 144 -3.63 -13.73 -1.31
CA LEU A 144 -2.53 -14.61 -1.72
C LEU A 144 -1.22 -14.10 -1.15
N ASN A 145 -0.42 -15.02 -0.62
CA ASN A 145 0.92 -14.73 -0.08
C ASN A 145 2.00 -15.68 -0.65
N ASP A 146 1.60 -16.57 -1.55
CA ASP A 146 2.50 -17.44 -2.31
C ASP A 146 2.67 -16.86 -3.72
N VAL A 147 3.88 -16.41 -4.04
CA VAL A 147 4.20 -15.77 -5.33
C VAL A 147 3.99 -16.72 -6.52
N THR A 148 4.15 -18.04 -6.32
CA THR A 148 3.87 -19.02 -7.37
C THR A 148 2.37 -19.05 -7.70
N GLN A 149 1.51 -19.02 -6.67
CA GLN A 149 0.07 -18.94 -6.88
C GLN A 149 -0.33 -17.59 -7.49
N VAL A 150 0.34 -16.49 -7.08
CA VAL A 150 0.13 -15.17 -7.69
C VAL A 150 0.46 -15.17 -9.18
N GLU A 151 1.57 -15.80 -9.61
CA GLU A 151 1.93 -15.90 -11.03
C GLU A 151 0.89 -16.70 -11.83
N ILE A 152 0.34 -17.76 -11.25
CA ILE A 152 -0.73 -18.55 -11.89
C ILE A 152 -2.01 -17.73 -12.06
N ASP A 153 -2.44 -17.02 -11.02
CA ASP A 153 -3.71 -16.27 -11.02
C ASP A 153 -3.63 -14.95 -11.79
N PHE A 154 -2.41 -14.37 -11.89
CA PHE A 154 -2.13 -13.06 -12.50
C PHE A 154 -0.90 -13.12 -13.42
N PRO A 155 -0.93 -13.94 -14.51
CA PRO A 155 0.25 -14.29 -15.30
C PRO A 155 0.90 -13.11 -16.06
N ASN A 156 0.21 -11.96 -16.16
CA ASN A 156 0.69 -10.78 -16.89
C ASN A 156 1.14 -9.65 -15.93
N VAL A 157 1.39 -9.96 -14.66
CA VAL A 157 1.86 -9.00 -13.66
C VAL A 157 3.30 -9.36 -13.29
N ASP A 158 4.18 -8.37 -13.26
CA ASP A 158 5.52 -8.56 -12.74
C ASP A 158 5.51 -8.62 -11.21
N ILE A 159 6.18 -9.64 -10.69
CA ILE A 159 6.20 -9.98 -9.27
C ILE A 159 7.62 -9.79 -8.75
N PHE A 160 7.76 -8.98 -7.71
CA PHE A 160 9.02 -8.80 -6.99
C PHE A 160 8.96 -9.58 -5.68
N GLU A 161 9.79 -10.61 -5.57
CA GLU A 161 9.77 -11.56 -4.46
C GLU A 161 10.83 -11.23 -3.42
N ASP A 162 10.44 -11.24 -2.14
CA ASP A 162 11.36 -11.30 -1.02
C ASP A 162 11.39 -12.74 -0.46
N SER A 163 12.52 -13.42 -0.62
CA SER A 163 12.70 -14.80 -0.12
C SER A 163 12.68 -14.91 1.41
N SER A 164 12.78 -13.79 2.13
CA SER A 164 12.68 -13.73 3.59
C SER A 164 11.27 -13.46 4.10
N HIS A 165 10.30 -13.28 3.18
CA HIS A 165 8.92 -12.97 3.53
C HIS A 165 8.28 -14.07 4.39
N THR A 166 7.59 -13.66 5.45
CA THR A 166 6.96 -14.58 6.42
C THR A 166 5.44 -14.50 6.35
N PRO A 167 4.71 -15.55 6.80
CA PRO A 167 3.27 -15.50 6.90
C PRO A 167 2.78 -14.31 7.73
N SER A 168 1.73 -13.63 7.25
CA SER A 168 1.20 -12.39 7.83
C SER A 168 -0.33 -12.39 7.81
N LYS A 169 -0.94 -11.78 8.84
CA LYS A 169 -2.38 -11.47 8.88
C LYS A 169 -2.72 -10.17 8.13
N GLY A 170 -1.71 -9.44 7.69
CA GLY A 170 -1.82 -8.10 7.14
C GLY A 170 -1.64 -7.01 8.20
N SER A 171 -1.61 -5.75 7.76
CA SER A 171 -1.45 -4.60 8.65
C SER A 171 -2.63 -4.45 9.61
N THR A 172 -2.39 -3.99 10.83
CA THR A 172 -3.43 -3.45 11.71
C THR A 172 -3.95 -2.15 11.12
N ILE A 173 -5.26 -2.00 11.00
CA ILE A 173 -5.89 -0.79 10.45
C ILE A 173 -6.48 0.01 11.60
N VAL A 174 -6.00 1.24 11.78
CA VAL A 174 -6.48 2.18 12.81
C VAL A 174 -7.09 3.39 12.15
N ASP A 175 -8.31 3.72 12.51
CA ASP A 175 -9.03 4.90 12.04
C ASP A 175 -8.84 6.07 13.01
N PHE A 176 -8.03 7.04 12.58
CA PHE A 176 -7.75 8.28 13.29
C PHE A 176 -8.69 9.44 12.89
N SER A 177 -9.65 9.19 12.02
CA SER A 177 -10.69 10.17 11.71
C SER A 177 -11.75 10.28 12.82
N THR A 178 -11.70 9.37 13.80
CA THR A 178 -12.58 9.34 14.97
C THR A 178 -11.80 9.62 16.26
N SER A 179 -12.48 10.14 17.29
CA SER A 179 -11.91 10.35 18.62
C SER A 179 -12.75 9.60 19.65
N PRO A 180 -12.21 8.60 20.39
CA PRO A 180 -10.84 8.07 20.26
C PRO A 180 -10.63 7.32 18.93
N PRO A 181 -9.37 7.06 18.54
CA PRO A 181 -9.04 6.23 17.38
C PRO A 181 -9.66 4.83 17.49
N LYS A 182 -10.03 4.25 16.34
CA LYS A 182 -10.73 2.96 16.32
C LYS A 182 -9.97 1.92 15.50
N VAL A 183 -9.75 0.74 16.07
CA VAL A 183 -9.24 -0.42 15.32
C VAL A 183 -10.32 -0.94 14.39
N ILE A 184 -10.04 -0.91 13.08
CA ILE A 184 -10.92 -1.43 12.03
C ILE A 184 -10.57 -2.88 11.71
N ARG A 185 -9.28 -3.23 11.79
CA ARG A 185 -8.78 -4.60 11.61
C ARG A 185 -7.60 -4.83 12.54
N ASP A 186 -7.64 -5.92 13.28
CA ASP A 186 -6.50 -6.44 14.04
C ASP A 186 -5.60 -7.24 13.09
N GLY A 187 -4.34 -6.86 12.98
CA GLY A 187 -3.33 -7.43 12.10
C GLY A 187 -2.05 -7.78 12.82
N ASP A 188 -0.90 -7.61 12.17
CA ASP A 188 0.41 -7.97 12.74
C ASP A 188 0.96 -6.88 13.67
N GLY A 189 0.59 -5.61 13.48
CA GLY A 189 0.99 -4.51 14.36
C GLY A 189 0.17 -4.52 15.67
N PRO A 190 0.79 -4.62 16.86
CA PRO A 190 0.05 -4.50 18.12
C PRO A 190 -0.54 -3.10 18.28
N TYR A 191 -1.79 -3.00 18.76
CA TYR A 191 -2.43 -1.71 19.03
C TYR A 191 -3.49 -1.87 20.14
N PRO A 192 -3.57 -0.94 21.12
CA PRO A 192 -2.63 0.16 21.34
C PRO A 192 -1.21 -0.31 21.67
N LEU A 193 -0.23 0.58 21.50
CA LEU A 193 1.18 0.33 21.79
C LEU A 193 1.46 0.29 23.29
#